data_fe0b4432f41273d99c514b870cf8158c
#
_entry.id   fe0b4432f41273d99c514b870cf8158c
#
_cell.length_a   1.000
_cell.length_b   1.000
_cell.length_c   1.000
_cell.angle_alpha   90.00
_cell.angle_beta   90.00
_cell.angle_gamma   90.00
#
_symmetry.space_group_name_H-M   'P 1'
#
loop_
_entity.id
_entity.type
_entity.pdbx_description
1 polymer ?
#
loop_
_entity_poly.entity_id
_entity_poly.type
_entity_poly.pdbx_seq_one_letter_code
_entity_poly.pdbx_strand_id
1 'polypeptide(L)'
;MLIGILVIFVTGCATPLPRLRTDNTRLPDALIEKRIRFIEERLDAHKRHGEIWYWSWMVVNSGAVVGLSVAAGVTDDTPDRVDFASQAGLAALGVADLLLRPLEARYGADPIRHLPEATRAEKLAKLRAAEDLLYRNAQRALERKDWVFHFLNLILNAGVGIATGAAGDATQGAISAGAGVVGGEIYILAQPAGPEKDWRQYETMVSDRSHEKMRLSLRPCDMGLRMTLRW
;
A
#
# COMPACT_ATOMS: atom_id res chain seq x y z
N MET A 1 -5.05 34.01 -13.72
CA MET A 1 -3.70 33.51 -13.45
C MET A 1 -3.83 32.00 -13.33
N LEU A 2 -3.44 31.23 -14.38
CA LEU A 2 -3.51 29.76 -14.37
C LEU A 2 -2.43 29.26 -13.40
N ILE A 3 -2.86 28.74 -12.24
CA ILE A 3 -1.98 27.96 -11.37
C ILE A 3 -1.86 26.60 -12.06
N GLY A 4 -0.72 26.37 -12.73
CA GLY A 4 -0.37 25.07 -13.26
C GLY A 4 -0.27 24.08 -12.11
N ILE A 5 -1.21 23.15 -12.00
CA ILE A 5 -1.17 22.05 -11.05
C ILE A 5 -0.04 21.14 -11.52
N LEU A 6 1.14 21.31 -10.91
CA LEU A 6 2.24 20.38 -11.04
C LEU A 6 1.87 19.12 -10.25
N VAL A 7 1.33 18.10 -10.92
CA VAL A 7 1.13 16.78 -10.30
C VAL A 7 2.51 16.15 -10.14
N ILE A 8 3.12 16.36 -8.98
CA ILE A 8 4.36 15.69 -8.63
C ILE A 8 4.00 14.25 -8.26
N PHE A 9 4.28 13.32 -9.16
CA PHE A 9 4.31 11.89 -8.82
C PHE A 9 5.50 11.65 -7.88
N VAL A 10 5.28 11.81 -6.59
CA VAL A 10 6.27 11.45 -5.59
C VAL A 10 6.23 9.93 -5.43
N THR A 11 7.20 9.27 -6.01
CA THR A 11 7.51 7.89 -5.63
C THR A 11 8.14 7.96 -4.24
N GLY A 12 7.45 7.42 -3.23
CA GLY A 12 7.96 7.38 -1.87
C GLY A 12 9.38 6.77 -1.83
N CYS A 13 10.23 7.28 -0.96
CA CYS A 13 11.58 6.77 -0.73
C CYS A 13 11.59 5.51 0.17
N ALA A 14 10.47 4.81 0.31
CA ALA A 14 10.42 3.57 1.05
C ALA A 14 11.45 2.59 0.52
N THR A 15 12.31 2.09 1.39
CA THR A 15 13.26 1.04 1.00
C THR A 15 12.48 -0.17 0.48
N PRO A 16 12.71 -0.59 -0.78
CA PRO A 16 11.99 -1.71 -1.34
C PRO A 16 12.16 -2.96 -0.48
N LEU A 17 11.08 -3.70 -0.29
CA LEU A 17 11.17 -5.02 0.32
C LEU A 17 12.09 -5.92 -0.52
N PRO A 18 12.88 -6.78 0.11
CA PRO A 18 13.69 -7.74 -0.64
C PRO A 18 12.78 -8.66 -1.45
N ARG A 19 13.10 -8.86 -2.74
CA ARG A 19 12.42 -9.88 -3.55
C ARG A 19 13.06 -11.23 -3.30
N LEU A 20 12.23 -12.22 -2.99
CA LEU A 20 12.68 -13.59 -2.90
C LEU A 20 13.14 -14.09 -4.29
N ARG A 21 14.39 -14.52 -4.36
CA ARG A 21 14.92 -15.26 -5.52
C ARG A 21 14.87 -16.75 -5.19
N THR A 22 13.70 -17.38 -5.38
CA THR A 22 13.54 -18.81 -5.12
C THR A 22 13.57 -19.58 -6.43
N ASP A 23 14.41 -20.61 -6.50
CA ASP A 23 14.31 -21.61 -7.56
C ASP A 23 13.17 -22.57 -7.21
N ASN A 24 11.97 -22.21 -7.68
CA ASN A 24 10.76 -23.00 -7.45
C ASN A 24 10.68 -24.25 -8.34
N THR A 25 11.61 -24.45 -9.30
CA THR A 25 11.52 -25.52 -10.29
C THR A 25 11.67 -26.91 -9.68
N ARG A 26 12.35 -27.03 -8.54
CA ARG A 26 12.60 -28.29 -7.83
C ARG A 26 11.64 -28.58 -6.69
N LEU A 27 10.64 -27.73 -6.47
CA LEU A 27 9.68 -27.91 -5.38
C LEU A 27 8.74 -29.08 -5.70
N PRO A 28 8.39 -29.94 -4.73
CA PRO A 28 7.29 -30.88 -4.86
C PRO A 28 5.96 -30.18 -5.12
N ASP A 29 5.07 -30.77 -5.92
CA ASP A 29 3.77 -30.16 -6.27
C ASP A 29 2.92 -29.82 -5.05
N ALA A 30 2.87 -30.70 -4.06
CA ALA A 30 2.18 -30.45 -2.79
C ALA A 30 2.68 -29.20 -2.07
N LEU A 31 3.96 -28.85 -2.22
CA LEU A 31 4.53 -27.65 -1.63
C LEU A 31 4.19 -26.40 -2.44
N ILE A 32 4.15 -26.51 -3.77
CA ILE A 32 3.69 -25.43 -4.65
C ILE A 32 2.26 -25.06 -4.29
N GLU A 33 1.37 -26.05 -4.21
CA GLU A 33 -0.03 -25.86 -3.82
C GLU A 33 -0.20 -25.27 -2.42
N LYS A 34 0.60 -25.74 -1.46
CA LYS A 34 0.59 -25.19 -0.10
C LYS A 34 0.97 -23.71 -0.07
N ARG A 35 1.97 -23.29 -0.86
CA ARG A 35 2.38 -21.90 -0.97
C ARG A 35 1.31 -21.04 -1.64
N ILE A 36 0.70 -21.53 -2.72
CA ILE A 36 -0.39 -20.82 -3.40
C ILE A 36 -1.55 -20.58 -2.43
N ARG A 37 -2.02 -21.64 -1.73
CA ARG A 37 -3.10 -21.50 -0.74
C ARG A 37 -2.76 -20.51 0.37
N PHE A 38 -1.54 -20.56 0.92
CA PHE A 38 -1.11 -19.59 1.92
C PHE A 38 -1.22 -18.16 1.41
N ILE A 39 -0.75 -17.90 0.17
CA ILE A 39 -0.79 -16.57 -0.43
C ILE A 39 -2.23 -16.13 -0.67
N GLU A 40 -3.08 -17.01 -1.22
CA GLU A 40 -4.51 -16.73 -1.44
C GLU A 40 -5.22 -16.34 -0.13
N GLU A 41 -5.02 -17.12 0.93
CA GLU A 41 -5.59 -16.85 2.25
C GLU A 41 -5.14 -15.48 2.81
N ARG A 42 -3.86 -15.12 2.65
CA ARG A 42 -3.33 -13.83 3.13
C ARG A 42 -3.85 -12.65 2.32
N LEU A 43 -3.94 -12.79 1.02
CA LEU A 43 -4.50 -11.75 0.16
C LEU A 43 -5.98 -11.51 0.48
N ASP A 44 -6.77 -12.56 0.68
CA ASP A 44 -8.19 -12.46 1.01
C ASP A 44 -8.44 -11.91 2.41
N ALA A 45 -7.55 -12.16 3.36
CA ALA A 45 -7.68 -11.63 4.72
C ALA A 45 -7.78 -10.09 4.78
N HIS A 46 -7.20 -9.40 3.79
CA HIS A 46 -7.21 -7.93 3.74
C HIS A 46 -8.16 -7.35 2.70
N LYS A 47 -8.80 -8.20 1.87
CA LYS A 47 -9.70 -7.79 0.79
C LYS A 47 -10.81 -6.87 1.30
N ARG A 48 -11.59 -7.34 2.27
CA ARG A 48 -12.72 -6.59 2.81
C ARG A 48 -12.32 -5.22 3.38
N HIS A 49 -11.23 -5.16 4.13
CA HIS A 49 -10.73 -3.89 4.67
C HIS A 49 -10.30 -2.95 3.53
N GLY A 50 -9.58 -3.49 2.53
CA GLY A 50 -9.16 -2.72 1.36
C GLY A 50 -10.33 -2.18 0.53
N GLU A 51 -11.39 -2.98 0.34
CA GLU A 51 -12.62 -2.56 -0.35
C GLU A 51 -13.34 -1.45 0.41
N ILE A 52 -13.58 -1.65 1.73
CA ILE A 52 -14.26 -0.66 2.58
C ILE A 52 -13.46 0.65 2.57
N TRP A 53 -12.15 0.59 2.81
CA TRP A 53 -11.29 1.77 2.80
C TRP A 53 -11.37 2.52 1.46
N TYR A 54 -11.21 1.80 0.34
CA TYR A 54 -11.23 2.40 -0.99
C TYR A 54 -12.55 3.10 -1.30
N TRP A 55 -13.68 2.42 -1.09
CA TRP A 55 -14.98 2.98 -1.41
C TRP A 55 -15.41 4.08 -0.46
N SER A 56 -15.09 3.97 0.84
CA SER A 56 -15.36 5.03 1.80
C SER A 56 -14.65 6.31 1.41
N TRP A 57 -13.35 6.24 1.09
CA TRP A 57 -12.60 7.42 0.68
C TRP A 57 -12.97 7.92 -0.71
N MET A 58 -13.38 7.05 -1.61
CA MET A 58 -13.93 7.48 -2.90
C MET A 58 -15.19 8.31 -2.71
N VAL A 59 -16.12 7.87 -1.87
CA VAL A 59 -17.36 8.61 -1.56
C VAL A 59 -17.05 9.92 -0.83
N VAL A 60 -16.19 9.88 0.19
CA VAL A 60 -15.82 11.09 0.96
C VAL A 60 -15.18 12.14 0.06
N ASN A 61 -14.16 11.77 -0.70
CA ASN A 61 -13.46 12.73 -1.57
C ASN A 61 -14.36 13.23 -2.70
N SER A 62 -15.13 12.35 -3.37
CA SER A 62 -16.05 12.80 -4.43
C SER A 62 -17.16 13.70 -3.89
N GLY A 63 -17.71 13.37 -2.72
CA GLY A 63 -18.69 14.21 -2.04
C GLY A 63 -18.11 15.57 -1.64
N ALA A 64 -16.87 15.59 -1.15
CA ALA A 64 -16.15 16.82 -0.83
C ALA A 64 -15.87 17.67 -2.08
N VAL A 65 -15.46 17.07 -3.20
CA VAL A 65 -15.29 17.80 -4.47
C VAL A 65 -16.59 18.53 -4.83
N VAL A 66 -17.70 17.81 -4.85
CA VAL A 66 -18.99 18.39 -5.25
C VAL A 66 -19.48 19.42 -4.21
N GLY A 67 -19.56 19.04 -2.94
CA GLY A 67 -20.12 19.88 -1.88
C GLY A 67 -19.31 21.16 -1.67
N LEU A 68 -17.99 21.06 -1.62
CA LEU A 68 -17.12 22.22 -1.43
C LEU A 68 -17.07 23.13 -2.69
N SER A 69 -17.15 22.55 -3.90
CA SER A 69 -17.23 23.36 -5.12
C SER A 69 -18.54 24.15 -5.17
N VAL A 70 -19.66 23.55 -4.77
CA VAL A 70 -20.95 24.26 -4.66
C VAL A 70 -20.85 25.36 -3.58
N ALA A 71 -20.33 25.04 -2.39
CA ALA A 71 -20.17 26.00 -1.31
C ALA A 71 -19.30 27.19 -1.75
N ALA A 72 -18.18 26.94 -2.44
CA ALA A 72 -17.34 28.00 -3.00
C ALA A 72 -18.05 28.86 -4.05
N GLY A 73 -18.99 28.28 -4.80
CA GLY A 73 -19.76 29.00 -5.82
C GLY A 73 -20.88 29.87 -5.28
N VAL A 74 -21.42 29.53 -4.10
CA VAL A 74 -22.61 30.25 -3.54
C VAL A 74 -22.26 31.19 -2.37
N THR A 75 -21.08 31.05 -1.77
CA THR A 75 -20.66 31.96 -0.68
C THR A 75 -20.26 33.33 -1.22
N ASP A 76 -20.70 34.39 -0.54
CA ASP A 76 -20.27 35.76 -0.82
C ASP A 76 -19.00 36.14 -0.05
N ASP A 77 -18.64 35.38 0.97
CA ASP A 77 -17.44 35.59 1.75
C ASP A 77 -16.16 35.09 1.02
N THR A 78 -15.19 35.97 0.85
CA THR A 78 -13.96 35.68 0.11
C THR A 78 -13.09 34.66 0.80
N PRO A 79 -12.81 34.72 2.13
CA PRO A 79 -12.08 33.71 2.86
C PRO A 79 -12.68 32.31 2.72
N ASP A 80 -14.00 32.19 2.93
CA ASP A 80 -14.70 30.92 2.81
C ASP A 80 -14.64 30.36 1.38
N ARG A 81 -14.76 31.24 0.37
CA ARG A 81 -14.62 30.84 -1.04
C ARG A 81 -13.25 30.28 -1.33
N VAL A 82 -12.18 30.90 -0.82
CA VAL A 82 -10.80 30.43 -0.98
C VAL A 82 -10.62 29.10 -0.28
N ASP A 83 -11.12 28.94 0.94
CA ASP A 83 -11.03 27.71 1.70
C ASP A 83 -11.75 26.55 0.99
N PHE A 84 -13.04 26.71 0.67
CA PHE A 84 -13.83 25.69 0.00
C PHE A 84 -13.25 25.28 -1.35
N ALA A 85 -12.81 26.24 -2.17
CA ALA A 85 -12.20 25.95 -3.47
C ALA A 85 -10.87 25.18 -3.33
N SER A 86 -10.05 25.55 -2.34
CA SER A 86 -8.77 24.89 -2.08
C SER A 86 -8.97 23.46 -1.55
N GLN A 87 -9.89 23.28 -0.61
CA GLN A 87 -10.24 21.96 -0.08
C GLN A 87 -10.88 21.06 -1.15
N ALA A 88 -11.74 21.61 -2.03
CA ALA A 88 -12.26 20.88 -3.19
C ALA A 88 -11.13 20.40 -4.12
N GLY A 89 -10.12 21.24 -4.34
CA GLY A 89 -8.92 20.88 -5.09
C GLY A 89 -8.14 19.74 -4.45
N LEU A 90 -7.94 19.77 -3.14
CA LEU A 90 -7.28 18.66 -2.42
C LEU A 90 -8.12 17.38 -2.47
N ALA A 91 -9.43 17.45 -2.31
CA ALA A 91 -10.32 16.29 -2.46
C ALA A 91 -10.26 15.70 -3.88
N ALA A 92 -10.17 16.54 -4.91
CA ALA A 92 -9.98 16.07 -6.30
C ALA A 92 -8.64 15.33 -6.48
N LEU A 93 -7.56 15.80 -5.85
CA LEU A 93 -6.29 15.07 -5.81
C LEU A 93 -6.45 13.72 -5.10
N GLY A 94 -7.24 13.64 -4.03
CA GLY A 94 -7.58 12.38 -3.35
C GLY A 94 -8.32 11.40 -4.27
N VAL A 95 -9.30 11.87 -5.05
CA VAL A 95 -9.98 11.04 -6.07
C VAL A 95 -8.98 10.55 -7.12
N ALA A 96 -8.13 11.45 -7.63
CA ALA A 96 -7.11 11.11 -8.61
C ALA A 96 -6.13 10.05 -8.09
N ASP A 97 -5.66 10.15 -6.83
CA ASP A 97 -4.79 9.14 -6.22
C ASP A 97 -5.48 7.78 -6.14
N LEU A 98 -6.74 7.73 -5.72
CA LEU A 98 -7.51 6.48 -5.65
C LEU A 98 -7.69 5.82 -7.02
N LEU A 99 -7.89 6.60 -8.08
CA LEU A 99 -8.09 6.10 -9.43
C LEU A 99 -6.77 5.66 -10.09
N LEU A 100 -5.72 6.47 -9.96
CA LEU A 100 -4.43 6.23 -10.62
C LEU A 100 -3.55 5.23 -9.86
N ARG A 101 -3.72 5.15 -8.55
CA ARG A 101 -2.91 4.32 -7.66
C ARG A 101 -3.78 3.50 -6.71
N PRO A 102 -4.67 2.64 -7.24
CA PRO A 102 -5.61 1.88 -6.42
C PRO A 102 -4.88 0.99 -5.40
N LEU A 103 -5.55 0.74 -4.27
CA LEU A 103 -5.05 -0.19 -3.27
C LEU A 103 -5.27 -1.62 -3.78
N GLU A 104 -4.19 -2.33 -4.10
CA GLU A 104 -4.27 -3.70 -4.65
C GLU A 104 -4.92 -4.70 -3.67
N ALA A 105 -4.79 -4.48 -2.36
CA ALA A 105 -5.41 -5.31 -1.33
C ALA A 105 -6.93 -5.50 -1.51
N ARG A 106 -7.63 -4.54 -2.14
CA ARG A 106 -9.08 -4.62 -2.42
C ARG A 106 -9.49 -5.77 -3.33
N TYR A 107 -8.56 -6.27 -4.14
CA TYR A 107 -8.86 -7.38 -5.06
C TYR A 107 -8.63 -8.76 -4.43
N GLY A 108 -7.94 -8.81 -3.28
CA GLY A 108 -7.60 -10.08 -2.64
C GLY A 108 -6.83 -11.01 -3.58
N ALA A 109 -7.19 -12.29 -3.57
CA ALA A 109 -6.62 -13.32 -4.44
C ALA A 109 -7.33 -13.42 -5.81
N ASP A 110 -8.36 -12.62 -6.11
CA ASP A 110 -9.13 -12.75 -7.36
C ASP A 110 -8.26 -12.73 -8.63
N PRO A 111 -7.20 -11.90 -8.73
CA PRO A 111 -6.37 -11.86 -9.93
C PRO A 111 -5.63 -13.18 -10.23
N ILE A 112 -5.41 -14.02 -9.23
CA ILE A 112 -4.65 -15.28 -9.38
C ILE A 112 -5.53 -16.52 -9.26
N ARG A 113 -6.73 -16.41 -8.70
CA ARG A 113 -7.61 -17.55 -8.40
C ARG A 113 -8.00 -18.33 -9.65
N HIS A 114 -8.21 -17.62 -10.75
CA HIS A 114 -8.63 -18.21 -12.03
C HIS A 114 -7.46 -18.65 -12.94
N LEU A 115 -6.23 -18.53 -12.49
CA LEU A 115 -5.08 -18.98 -13.26
C LEU A 115 -5.09 -20.52 -13.34
N PRO A 116 -4.73 -21.10 -14.51
CA PRO A 116 -4.69 -22.54 -14.69
C PRO A 116 -3.66 -23.21 -13.77
N GLU A 117 -3.98 -24.43 -13.31
CA GLU A 117 -3.15 -25.20 -12.38
C GLU A 117 -3.21 -26.72 -12.64
N ALA A 118 -3.63 -27.12 -13.85
CA ALA A 118 -3.73 -28.54 -14.22
C ALA A 118 -2.36 -29.20 -14.40
N THR A 119 -1.41 -28.48 -14.96
CA THR A 119 -0.05 -28.99 -15.19
C THR A 119 0.94 -28.39 -14.20
N ARG A 120 2.09 -29.07 -14.01
CA ARG A 120 3.18 -28.55 -13.18
C ARG A 120 3.67 -27.17 -13.65
N ALA A 121 3.76 -26.97 -14.95
CA ALA A 121 4.18 -25.69 -15.51
C ALA A 121 3.19 -24.56 -15.15
N GLU A 122 1.90 -24.84 -15.23
CA GLU A 122 0.84 -23.91 -14.85
C GLU A 122 0.86 -23.60 -13.34
N LYS A 123 1.01 -24.63 -12.49
CA LYS A 123 1.17 -24.45 -11.04
C LYS A 123 2.36 -23.55 -10.69
N LEU A 124 3.49 -23.72 -11.36
CA LEU A 124 4.66 -22.86 -11.18
C LEU A 124 4.43 -21.44 -11.68
N ALA A 125 3.71 -21.27 -12.78
CA ALA A 125 3.32 -19.96 -13.29
C ALA A 125 2.36 -19.23 -12.32
N LYS A 126 1.34 -19.95 -11.82
CA LYS A 126 0.41 -19.45 -10.79
C LYS A 126 1.14 -19.06 -9.52
N LEU A 127 2.08 -19.88 -9.02
CA LEU A 127 2.88 -19.55 -7.85
C LEU A 127 3.68 -18.27 -8.03
N ARG A 128 4.35 -18.08 -9.18
CA ARG A 128 5.10 -16.84 -9.47
C ARG A 128 4.18 -15.62 -9.50
N ALA A 129 3.01 -15.74 -10.13
CA ALA A 129 2.03 -14.66 -10.16
C ALA A 129 1.51 -14.33 -8.76
N ALA A 130 1.29 -15.34 -7.91
CA ALA A 130 0.86 -15.18 -6.52
C ALA A 130 1.94 -14.50 -5.67
N GLU A 131 3.19 -14.93 -5.78
CA GLU A 131 4.34 -14.32 -5.11
C GLU A 131 4.52 -12.84 -5.52
N ASP A 132 4.38 -12.54 -6.82
CA ASP A 132 4.49 -11.18 -7.32
C ASP A 132 3.33 -10.30 -6.84
N LEU A 133 2.10 -10.81 -6.80
CA LEU A 133 0.94 -10.10 -6.29
C LEU A 133 1.09 -9.82 -4.78
N LEU A 134 1.51 -10.81 -3.98
CA LEU A 134 1.74 -10.63 -2.55
C LEU A 134 2.83 -9.59 -2.29
N TYR A 135 3.93 -9.64 -3.05
CA TYR A 135 5.02 -8.67 -2.97
C TYR A 135 4.54 -7.26 -3.31
N ARG A 136 3.85 -7.07 -4.46
CA ARG A 136 3.34 -5.75 -4.86
C ARG A 136 2.38 -5.18 -3.83
N ASN A 137 1.53 -6.02 -3.26
CA ASN A 137 0.58 -5.60 -2.22
C ASN A 137 1.30 -5.09 -0.97
N ALA A 138 2.33 -5.82 -0.53
CA ALA A 138 3.17 -5.41 0.60
C ALA A 138 3.97 -4.14 0.30
N GLN A 139 4.58 -4.05 -0.88
CA GLN A 139 5.34 -2.87 -1.31
C GLN A 139 4.45 -1.64 -1.37
N ARG A 140 3.24 -1.77 -1.93
CA ARG A 140 2.28 -0.66 -1.98
C ARG A 140 1.83 -0.20 -0.60
N ALA A 141 1.63 -1.13 0.34
CA ALA A 141 1.27 -0.80 1.71
C ALA A 141 2.38 -0.02 2.44
N LEU A 142 3.65 -0.35 2.18
CA LEU A 142 4.80 0.39 2.69
C LEU A 142 4.91 1.79 2.07
N GLU A 143 4.86 1.87 0.75
CA GLU A 143 4.96 3.16 0.05
C GLU A 143 3.92 4.15 0.55
N ARG A 144 2.66 3.72 0.75
CA ARG A 144 1.58 4.59 1.20
C ARG A 144 1.70 5.06 2.65
N LYS A 145 2.54 4.44 3.45
CA LYS A 145 2.85 4.81 4.84
C LYS A 145 4.22 5.47 5.00
N ASP A 146 4.89 5.76 3.88
CA ASP A 146 6.15 6.46 3.91
C ASP A 146 5.97 7.88 4.48
N TRP A 147 6.96 8.35 5.22
CA TRP A 147 6.99 9.70 5.80
C TRP A 147 6.75 10.81 4.78
N VAL A 148 7.08 10.54 3.51
CA VAL A 148 6.85 11.47 2.40
C VAL A 148 5.38 11.80 2.23
N PHE A 149 4.46 10.84 2.43
CA PHE A 149 3.02 11.10 2.35
C PHE A 149 2.53 11.94 3.51
N HIS A 150 3.03 11.72 4.72
CA HIS A 150 2.76 12.57 5.89
C HIS A 150 3.25 13.99 5.67
N PHE A 151 4.46 14.14 5.12
CA PHE A 151 5.05 15.44 4.80
C PHE A 151 4.29 16.17 3.70
N LEU A 152 3.88 15.47 2.64
CA LEU A 152 3.03 16.05 1.58
C LEU A 152 1.67 16.46 2.11
N ASN A 153 1.04 15.64 2.96
CA ASN A 153 -0.19 16.01 3.65
C ASN A 153 -0.03 17.32 4.41
N LEU A 154 1.03 17.44 5.19
CA LEU A 154 1.33 18.66 5.94
C LEU A 154 1.51 19.89 5.03
N ILE A 155 2.35 19.78 3.99
CA ILE A 155 2.65 20.91 3.09
C ILE A 155 1.41 21.35 2.32
N LEU A 156 0.65 20.42 1.76
CA LEU A 156 -0.54 20.74 0.98
C LEU A 156 -1.58 21.47 1.84
N ASN A 157 -1.84 20.95 3.04
CA ASN A 157 -2.79 21.58 3.95
C ASN A 157 -2.28 22.89 4.56
N ALA A 158 -0.97 23.02 4.83
CA ALA A 158 -0.38 24.31 5.20
C ALA A 158 -0.53 25.34 4.07
N GLY A 159 -0.38 24.94 2.82
CA GLY A 159 -0.64 25.80 1.66
C GLY A 159 -2.08 26.30 1.59
N VAL A 160 -3.06 25.42 1.85
CA VAL A 160 -4.47 25.81 1.96
C VAL A 160 -4.67 26.81 3.11
N GLY A 161 -4.14 26.51 4.30
CA GLY A 161 -4.24 27.39 5.44
C GLY A 161 -3.63 28.78 5.20
N ILE A 162 -2.48 28.84 4.52
CA ILE A 162 -1.87 30.14 4.13
C ILE A 162 -2.79 30.91 3.16
N ALA A 163 -3.35 30.24 2.16
CA ALA A 163 -4.24 30.87 1.20
C ALA A 163 -5.51 31.41 1.86
N THR A 164 -6.14 30.61 2.73
CA THR A 164 -7.33 30.98 3.50
C THR A 164 -7.02 32.12 4.48
N GLY A 165 -5.90 32.04 5.21
CA GLY A 165 -5.48 33.07 6.16
C GLY A 165 -5.12 34.40 5.48
N ALA A 166 -4.58 34.36 4.28
CA ALA A 166 -4.28 35.58 3.49
C ALA A 166 -5.55 36.22 2.91
N ALA A 167 -6.62 35.45 2.70
CA ALA A 167 -7.91 35.96 2.25
C ALA A 167 -8.79 36.47 3.40
N GLY A 168 -8.60 35.97 4.63
CA GLY A 168 -9.34 36.30 5.84
C GLY A 168 -8.43 36.65 6.99
N ASP A 169 -8.35 35.76 7.97
CA ASP A 169 -7.48 35.91 9.13
C ASP A 169 -6.66 34.62 9.42
N ALA A 170 -5.58 34.79 10.20
CA ALA A 170 -4.66 33.73 10.53
C ALA A 170 -5.32 32.55 11.30
N THR A 171 -6.37 32.84 12.10
CA THR A 171 -7.09 31.83 12.88
C THR A 171 -7.86 30.89 11.96
N GLN A 172 -8.61 31.47 11.01
CA GLN A 172 -9.36 30.71 10.01
C GLN A 172 -8.41 29.83 9.18
N GLY A 173 -7.27 30.39 8.72
CA GLY A 173 -6.24 29.63 8.00
C GLY A 173 -5.66 28.50 8.82
N ALA A 174 -5.39 28.72 10.11
CA ALA A 174 -4.86 27.67 10.99
C ALA A 174 -5.87 26.54 11.24
N ILE A 175 -7.16 26.86 11.39
CA ILE A 175 -8.24 25.88 11.56
C ILE A 175 -8.37 25.03 10.29
N SER A 176 -8.40 25.67 9.11
CA SER A 176 -8.48 24.96 7.82
C SER A 176 -7.29 24.02 7.61
N ALA A 177 -6.05 24.49 7.82
CA ALA A 177 -4.87 23.68 7.73
C ALA A 177 -4.91 22.48 8.70
N GLY A 178 -5.26 22.73 9.97
CA GLY A 178 -5.33 21.70 11.00
C GLY A 178 -6.36 20.60 10.68
N ALA A 179 -7.56 21.00 10.27
CA ALA A 179 -8.61 20.07 9.88
C ALA A 179 -8.19 19.21 8.67
N GLY A 180 -7.57 19.82 7.67
CA GLY A 180 -7.07 19.12 6.49
C GLY A 180 -5.93 18.14 6.81
N VAL A 181 -4.96 18.54 7.66
CA VAL A 181 -3.88 17.65 8.12
C VAL A 181 -4.45 16.44 8.83
N VAL A 182 -5.38 16.64 9.78
CA VAL A 182 -6.02 15.54 10.52
C VAL A 182 -6.77 14.59 9.57
N GLY A 183 -7.54 15.12 8.63
CA GLY A 183 -8.24 14.31 7.63
C GLY A 183 -7.28 13.49 6.77
N GLY A 184 -6.19 14.10 6.32
CA GLY A 184 -5.16 13.40 5.53
C GLY A 184 -4.41 12.34 6.33
N GLU A 185 -4.12 12.56 7.62
CA GLU A 185 -3.52 11.54 8.49
C GLU A 185 -4.47 10.35 8.70
N ILE A 186 -5.76 10.60 8.89
CA ILE A 186 -6.77 9.53 8.99
C ILE A 186 -6.79 8.71 7.68
N TYR A 187 -6.73 9.37 6.52
CA TYR A 187 -6.65 8.72 5.21
C TYR A 187 -5.44 7.79 5.11
N ILE A 188 -4.26 8.24 5.55
CA ILE A 188 -3.02 7.46 5.50
C ILE A 188 -3.05 6.30 6.51
N LEU A 189 -3.44 6.57 7.76
CA LEU A 189 -3.36 5.61 8.86
C LEU A 189 -4.46 4.54 8.82
N ALA A 190 -5.62 4.84 8.25
CA ALA A 190 -6.73 3.89 8.12
C ALA A 190 -6.52 2.79 7.08
N GLN A 191 -5.42 2.82 6.32
CA GLN A 191 -5.11 1.79 5.32
C GLN A 191 -4.77 0.44 5.94
N PRO A 192 -5.07 -0.69 5.26
CA PRO A 192 -4.67 -2.01 5.72
C PRO A 192 -3.16 -2.10 5.96
N ALA A 193 -2.76 -2.52 7.15
CA ALA A 193 -1.35 -2.68 7.56
C ALA A 193 -0.83 -4.11 7.41
N GLY A 194 -1.72 -5.07 7.10
CA GLY A 194 -1.41 -6.49 7.05
C GLY A 194 -0.48 -6.94 5.93
N PRO A 195 -0.58 -6.41 4.71
CA PRO A 195 0.16 -6.94 3.56
C PRO A 195 1.69 -7.01 3.75
N GLU A 196 2.29 -6.05 4.45
CA GLU A 196 3.72 -6.08 4.77
C GLU A 196 4.08 -7.27 5.67
N LYS A 197 3.26 -7.50 6.71
CA LYS A 197 3.47 -8.62 7.64
C LYS A 197 3.34 -9.97 6.94
N ASP A 198 2.40 -10.07 6.00
CA ASP A 198 2.16 -11.28 5.24
C ASP A 198 3.34 -11.62 4.32
N TRP A 199 3.92 -10.61 3.67
CA TRP A 199 5.14 -10.81 2.88
C TRP A 199 6.29 -11.29 3.76
N ARG A 200 6.56 -10.64 4.90
CA ARG A 200 7.60 -11.06 5.84
C ARG A 200 7.38 -12.48 6.38
N GLN A 201 6.12 -12.84 6.66
CA GLN A 201 5.78 -14.19 7.09
C GLN A 201 6.04 -15.21 5.98
N TYR A 202 5.71 -14.86 4.72
CA TYR A 202 6.02 -15.68 3.57
C TYR A 202 7.53 -15.86 3.36
N GLU A 203 8.31 -14.78 3.47
CA GLU A 203 9.78 -14.82 3.43
C GLU A 203 10.35 -15.78 4.46
N THR A 204 9.91 -15.68 5.71
CA THR A 204 10.36 -16.57 6.78
C THR A 204 10.01 -18.03 6.45
N MET A 205 8.78 -18.30 6.01
CA MET A 205 8.35 -19.66 5.63
C MET A 205 9.19 -20.26 4.49
N VAL A 206 9.69 -19.43 3.59
CA VAL A 206 10.54 -19.86 2.47
C VAL A 206 12.00 -20.00 2.90
N SER A 207 12.51 -19.07 3.73
CA SER A 207 13.90 -19.03 4.20
C SER A 207 14.21 -20.16 5.18
N ASP A 208 13.34 -20.45 6.14
CA ASP A 208 13.53 -21.51 7.12
C ASP A 208 13.76 -22.87 6.46
N ARG A 209 13.11 -23.10 5.31
CA ARG A 209 13.30 -24.34 4.55
C ARG A 209 14.59 -24.40 3.76
N SER A 210 15.16 -23.25 3.39
CA SER A 210 16.48 -23.22 2.76
C SER A 210 17.58 -23.57 3.78
N HIS A 211 17.37 -23.21 5.05
CA HIS A 211 18.26 -23.58 6.15
C HIS A 211 18.06 -25.04 6.61
N GLU A 212 16.87 -25.60 6.47
CA GLU A 212 16.63 -27.01 6.82
C GLU A 212 17.38 -27.99 5.91
N LYS A 213 17.78 -27.59 4.71
CA LYS A 213 18.61 -28.40 3.80
C LYS A 213 20.10 -28.43 4.17
N MET A 214 20.57 -27.51 4.98
CA MET A 214 21.98 -27.45 5.37
C MET A 214 22.13 -27.92 6.83
N ARG A 215 22.19 -29.24 7.03
CA ARG A 215 22.49 -29.83 8.34
C ARG A 215 23.99 -30.13 8.44
N LEU A 216 24.65 -29.35 9.29
CA LEU A 216 25.98 -29.67 9.76
C LEU A 216 25.86 -30.70 10.87
N SER A 217 26.35 -31.95 10.63
CA SER A 217 26.45 -32.93 11.69
C SER A 217 27.91 -33.17 12.06
N LEU A 218 28.23 -32.93 13.34
CA LEU A 218 29.51 -33.27 13.94
C LEU A 218 29.36 -34.63 14.66
N ARG A 219 30.14 -35.63 14.25
CA ARG A 219 30.18 -36.92 14.95
C ARG A 219 31.61 -37.20 15.43
N PRO A 220 31.79 -37.64 16.68
CA PRO A 220 33.08 -38.11 17.13
C PRO A 220 33.47 -39.39 16.39
N CYS A 221 34.73 -39.48 15.97
CA CYS A 221 35.36 -40.69 15.42
C CYS A 221 36.60 -40.99 16.27
N ASP A 222 37.06 -42.22 16.23
CA ASP A 222 38.16 -42.72 17.08
C ASP A 222 39.49 -41.97 16.98
N MET A 223 39.67 -41.09 16.01
CA MET A 223 40.83 -40.20 15.84
C MET A 223 40.46 -38.72 15.54
N GLY A 224 39.25 -38.23 15.91
CA GLY A 224 38.86 -36.84 15.68
C GLY A 224 37.38 -36.59 15.49
N LEU A 225 37.02 -35.42 14.93
CA LEU A 225 35.67 -35.02 14.61
C LEU A 225 35.40 -35.09 13.12
N ARG A 226 34.39 -35.89 12.72
CA ARG A 226 33.92 -35.91 11.33
C ARG A 226 32.82 -34.86 11.16
N MET A 227 33.08 -33.89 10.33
CA MET A 227 32.12 -32.91 9.89
C MET A 227 31.43 -33.38 8.60
N THR A 228 30.11 -33.52 8.62
CA THR A 228 29.33 -33.89 7.43
C THR A 228 28.35 -32.76 7.13
N LEU A 229 28.53 -32.13 5.97
CA LEU A 229 27.58 -31.18 5.41
C LEU A 229 26.64 -31.95 4.48
N ARG A 230 25.33 -31.94 4.73
CA ARG A 230 24.31 -32.44 3.81
C ARG A 230 23.59 -31.26 3.19
N TRP A 231 23.59 -31.22 1.88
CA TRP A 231 22.89 -30.26 1.03
C TRP A 231 21.46 -30.69 0.76
#